data_679fb7197c757c1111f6924d5550e589
#
_entry.id   679fb7197c757c1111f6924d5550e589
#
_cell.length_a   1.000
_cell.length_b   1.000
_cell.length_c   1.000
_cell.angle_alpha   90.00
_cell.angle_beta   90.00
_cell.angle_gamma   90.00
#
_symmetry.space_group_name_H-M   'P 1'
#
loop_
_entity.id
_entity.type
_entity.pdbx_description
1 polymer ?
#
loop_
_entity_poly.entity_id
_entity_poly.type
_entity_poly.pdbx_seq_one_letter_code
_entity_poly.pdbx_strand_id
1 'polypeptide(L)'
;IKLALNLLSVKTSNVPVSTFLSIIQSPFFGFAFPPTREISDLERNLRKKRVLSIPLDRFHSICGSVPQVDQLVESLKSWTLNNSKLMPEKWAKELSDFLKTTGWPGKSAPGNDKQSILSKRHQTFEAWKDCLNQLCSLNQILGPIPRLEALNHLTHITRNKLFQTKTPEHSIQVIGLLESSGMQFDHLWVMGCQSEALPAHPEPNPFIPYEIRNKYSIPRSNPQRELKFAD
;
A
#
# COMPACT_ATOMS: atom_id res chain seq x y z
N ILE A 1 -3.89 2.62 -1.87
CA ILE A 1 -4.20 2.40 -0.44
C ILE A 1 -3.09 2.99 0.44
N LYS A 2 -1.79 2.64 0.26
CA LYS A 2 -0.69 3.16 1.10
C LYS A 2 -0.70 4.70 1.24
N LEU A 3 -0.87 5.42 0.13
CA LEU A 3 -0.94 6.89 0.16
C LEU A 3 -2.18 7.41 0.90
N ALA A 4 -3.32 6.73 0.78
CA ALA A 4 -4.52 7.06 1.54
C ALA A 4 -4.29 6.90 3.05
N LEU A 5 -3.67 5.80 3.47
CA LEU A 5 -3.29 5.59 4.87
C LEU A 5 -2.29 6.63 5.35
N ASN A 6 -1.30 6.99 4.53
CA ASN A 6 -0.34 8.05 4.86
C ASN A 6 -1.05 9.38 5.09
N LEU A 7 -2.00 9.74 4.22
CA LEU A 7 -2.80 10.97 4.37
C LEU A 7 -3.61 10.95 5.67
N LEU A 8 -4.31 9.85 5.94
CA LEU A 8 -5.15 9.68 7.13
C LEU A 8 -4.35 9.73 8.44
N SER A 9 -3.09 9.29 8.41
CA SER A 9 -2.20 9.22 9.58
C SER A 9 -1.35 10.47 9.81
N VAL A 10 -1.49 11.50 8.99
CA VAL A 10 -0.77 12.78 9.14
C VAL A 10 -1.03 13.38 10.53
N LYS A 11 0.05 13.84 11.16
CA LYS A 11 0.02 14.64 12.40
C LYS A 11 0.27 16.10 12.04
N THR A 12 -0.55 17.02 12.54
CA THR A 12 -0.44 18.46 12.25
C THR A 12 0.88 19.07 12.68
N SER A 13 1.42 18.59 13.79
CA SER A 13 2.63 19.16 14.40
C SER A 13 3.91 18.93 13.60
N ASN A 14 3.97 17.85 12.82
CA ASN A 14 5.19 17.47 12.12
C ASN A 14 4.91 16.52 10.95
N VAL A 15 4.76 17.07 9.74
CA VAL A 15 4.56 16.29 8.52
C VAL A 15 5.90 16.15 7.79
N PRO A 16 6.43 14.93 7.63
CA PRO A 16 7.64 14.73 6.83
C PRO A 16 7.45 15.25 5.40
N VAL A 17 8.41 16.04 4.90
CA VAL A 17 8.33 16.62 3.55
C VAL A 17 8.18 15.55 2.47
N SER A 18 8.84 14.40 2.63
CA SER A 18 8.71 13.27 1.70
C SER A 18 7.28 12.74 1.63
N THR A 19 6.61 12.59 2.79
CA THR A 19 5.21 12.18 2.85
C THR A 19 4.29 13.22 2.24
N PHE A 20 4.49 14.49 2.59
CA PHE A 20 3.71 15.60 2.04
C PHE A 20 3.82 15.69 0.51
N LEU A 21 5.04 15.67 -0.03
CA LEU A 21 5.27 15.68 -1.47
C LEU A 21 4.68 14.45 -2.17
N SER A 22 4.78 13.26 -1.57
CA SER A 22 4.19 12.05 -2.14
C SER A 22 2.66 12.13 -2.26
N ILE A 23 2.01 12.89 -1.38
CA ILE A 23 0.56 13.11 -1.41
C ILE A 23 0.21 14.13 -2.50
N ILE A 24 0.82 15.33 -2.49
CA ILE A 24 0.45 16.42 -3.41
C ILE A 24 0.83 16.15 -4.87
N GLN A 25 1.84 15.31 -5.11
CA GLN A 25 2.26 14.91 -6.46
C GLN A 25 1.56 13.65 -6.95
N SER A 26 0.74 13.02 -6.10
CA SER A 26 0.10 11.77 -6.44
C SER A 26 -1.09 11.96 -7.39
N PRO A 27 -1.19 11.20 -8.49
CA PRO A 27 -2.33 11.24 -9.38
C PRO A 27 -3.61 10.64 -8.77
N PHE A 28 -3.50 10.07 -7.55
CA PHE A 28 -4.63 9.46 -6.84
C PHE A 28 -5.41 10.45 -5.96
N PHE A 29 -4.95 11.69 -5.85
CA PHE A 29 -5.67 12.75 -5.16
C PHE A 29 -6.09 13.84 -6.16
N GLY A 30 -7.16 14.55 -5.84
CA GLY A 30 -7.75 15.55 -6.74
C GLY A 30 -6.97 16.88 -6.86
N PHE A 31 -5.82 17.03 -6.16
CA PHE A 31 -5.19 18.33 -5.98
C PHE A 31 -4.32 18.77 -7.13
N ALA A 32 -3.65 17.85 -7.81
CA ALA A 32 -2.67 18.24 -8.82
C ALA A 32 -2.42 17.11 -9.82
N PHE A 33 -3.15 17.15 -10.92
CA PHE A 33 -2.72 16.37 -12.07
C PHE A 33 -3.06 17.10 -13.36
N PRO A 34 -2.10 17.44 -14.20
CA PRO A 34 -0.64 17.25 -14.05
C PRO A 34 -0.03 18.15 -12.95
N PRO A 35 1.18 17.81 -12.45
CA PRO A 35 1.84 18.64 -11.45
C PRO A 35 2.03 20.03 -12.01
N THR A 36 1.51 21.03 -11.30
CA THR A 36 1.64 22.43 -11.72
C THR A 36 3.08 22.92 -11.49
N ARG A 37 3.49 23.95 -12.21
CA ARG A 37 4.78 24.61 -11.99
C ARG A 37 4.96 25.03 -10.52
N GLU A 38 3.88 25.47 -9.89
CA GLU A 38 3.85 25.88 -8.49
C GLU A 38 4.24 24.74 -7.53
N ILE A 39 3.76 23.52 -7.76
CA ILE A 39 4.13 22.34 -6.95
C ILE A 39 5.60 21.98 -7.15
N SER A 40 6.11 22.08 -8.39
CA SER A 40 7.52 21.84 -8.67
C SER A 40 8.43 22.88 -8.04
N ASP A 41 7.99 24.15 -8.04
CA ASP A 41 8.72 25.23 -7.38
C ASP A 41 8.66 25.10 -5.85
N LEU A 42 7.54 24.68 -5.30
CA LEU A 42 7.38 24.36 -3.89
C LEU A 42 8.38 23.26 -3.46
N GLU A 43 8.44 22.14 -4.18
CA GLU A 43 9.40 21.08 -3.92
C GLU A 43 10.84 21.60 -3.96
N ARG A 44 11.20 22.34 -5.00
CA ARG A 44 12.53 22.93 -5.16
C ARG A 44 12.91 23.83 -3.98
N ASN A 45 11.96 24.65 -3.53
CA ASN A 45 12.17 25.58 -2.40
C ASN A 45 12.35 24.83 -1.08
N LEU A 46 11.54 23.80 -0.81
CA LEU A 46 11.67 22.96 0.37
C LEU A 46 13.03 22.25 0.40
N ARG A 47 13.47 21.70 -0.74
CA ARG A 47 14.79 21.06 -0.87
C ARG A 47 15.94 22.05 -0.67
N LYS A 48 15.88 23.25 -1.27
CA LYS A 48 16.88 24.30 -1.09
C LYS A 48 17.01 24.74 0.38
N LYS A 49 15.88 24.89 1.06
CA LYS A 49 15.84 25.28 2.48
C LYS A 49 16.15 24.11 3.42
N ARG A 50 16.41 22.90 2.91
CA ARG A 50 16.67 21.67 3.70
C ARG A 50 15.60 21.39 4.75
N VAL A 51 14.34 21.70 4.45
CA VAL A 51 13.21 21.44 5.34
C VAL A 51 12.94 19.95 5.32
N LEU A 52 13.01 19.29 6.48
CA LEU A 52 12.76 17.85 6.64
C LEU A 52 11.30 17.56 6.99
N SER A 53 10.65 18.50 7.68
CA SER A 53 9.27 18.38 8.12
C SER A 53 8.57 19.74 8.18
N ILE A 54 7.25 19.73 8.01
CA ILE A 54 6.43 20.93 7.97
C ILE A 54 5.34 20.82 9.05
N PRO A 55 5.35 21.69 10.07
CA PRO A 55 4.18 21.88 10.91
C PRO A 55 3.06 22.55 10.08
N LEU A 56 1.87 21.97 10.06
CA LEU A 56 0.78 22.47 9.20
C LEU A 56 0.35 23.90 9.58
N ASP A 57 0.46 24.27 10.85
CA ASP A 57 0.16 25.64 11.32
C ASP A 57 1.11 26.67 10.72
N ARG A 58 2.34 26.30 10.38
CA ARG A 58 3.36 27.16 9.78
C ARG A 58 3.52 26.92 8.28
N PHE A 59 2.60 26.19 7.66
CA PHE A 59 2.70 25.83 6.25
C PHE A 59 2.89 27.07 5.38
N HIS A 60 2.02 28.06 5.46
CA HIS A 60 2.06 29.26 4.64
C HIS A 60 3.34 30.09 4.83
N SER A 61 3.88 30.15 6.05
CA SER A 61 5.12 30.88 6.32
C SER A 61 6.35 30.20 5.72
N ILE A 62 6.33 28.88 5.57
CA ILE A 62 7.44 28.08 5.04
C ILE A 62 7.34 27.93 3.51
N CYS A 63 6.16 27.68 3.01
CA CYS A 63 5.89 27.24 1.64
C CYS A 63 5.30 28.35 0.75
N GLY A 64 4.73 29.41 1.33
CA GLY A 64 3.90 30.37 0.61
C GLY A 64 2.49 29.82 0.36
N SER A 65 1.68 30.56 -0.41
CA SER A 65 0.34 30.14 -0.77
C SER A 65 0.36 29.40 -2.10
N VAL A 66 -0.21 28.20 -2.10
CA VAL A 66 -0.49 27.38 -3.28
C VAL A 66 -1.95 26.93 -3.15
N PRO A 67 -2.91 27.54 -3.83
CA PRO A 67 -4.36 27.42 -3.53
C PRO A 67 -4.85 25.97 -3.41
N GLN A 68 -4.39 25.08 -4.29
CA GLN A 68 -4.78 23.67 -4.27
C GLN A 68 -4.25 22.92 -3.02
N VAL A 69 -3.05 23.30 -2.57
CA VAL A 69 -2.38 22.72 -1.41
C VAL A 69 -2.95 23.32 -0.13
N ASP A 70 -3.29 24.60 -0.14
CA ASP A 70 -3.88 25.30 0.99
C ASP A 70 -5.20 24.65 1.43
N GLN A 71 -6.05 24.29 0.47
CA GLN A 71 -7.29 23.55 0.76
C GLN A 71 -7.03 22.20 1.42
N LEU A 72 -6.00 21.46 0.97
CA LEU A 72 -5.59 20.21 1.60
C LEU A 72 -5.12 20.44 3.04
N VAL A 73 -4.27 21.46 3.24
CA VAL A 73 -3.72 21.79 4.56
C VAL A 73 -4.84 22.10 5.56
N GLU A 74 -5.82 22.91 5.18
CA GLU A 74 -6.98 23.22 6.03
C GLU A 74 -7.84 21.98 6.31
N SER A 75 -8.06 21.13 5.30
CA SER A 75 -8.76 19.86 5.50
C SER A 75 -8.02 18.94 6.46
N LEU A 76 -6.68 18.89 6.39
CA LEU A 76 -5.86 18.10 7.31
C LEU A 76 -5.88 18.65 8.74
N LYS A 77 -5.85 19.98 8.90
CA LYS A 77 -5.96 20.61 10.23
C LYS A 77 -7.28 20.23 10.90
N SER A 78 -8.39 20.41 10.20
CA SER A 78 -9.71 20.05 10.73
C SER A 78 -9.83 18.55 11.06
N TRP A 79 -9.29 17.70 10.19
CA TRP A 79 -9.27 16.25 10.39
C TRP A 79 -8.49 15.82 11.62
N THR A 80 -7.34 16.42 11.88
CA THR A 80 -6.48 16.03 13.00
C THR A 80 -6.95 16.55 14.35
N LEU A 81 -7.76 17.60 14.38
CA LEU A 81 -8.36 18.12 15.60
C LEU A 81 -9.50 17.23 16.14
N ASN A 82 -10.00 16.29 15.35
CA ASN A 82 -11.05 15.38 15.79
C ASN A 82 -10.50 14.34 16.78
N ASN A 83 -10.69 14.60 18.08
CA ASN A 83 -10.31 13.72 19.17
C ASN A 83 -11.47 12.84 19.69
N SER A 84 -12.54 12.71 18.93
CA SER A 84 -13.71 11.91 19.30
C SER A 84 -13.35 10.44 19.45
N LYS A 85 -14.04 9.76 20.36
CA LYS A 85 -14.08 8.30 20.40
C LYS A 85 -15.36 7.86 19.68
N LEU A 86 -15.22 7.11 18.61
CA LEU A 86 -16.34 6.64 17.79
C LEU A 86 -16.26 5.12 17.62
N MET A 87 -17.43 4.52 17.35
CA MET A 87 -17.49 3.12 16.95
C MET A 87 -16.72 2.90 15.64
N PRO A 88 -16.09 1.71 15.44
CA PRO A 88 -15.36 1.40 14.21
C PRO A 88 -16.11 1.68 12.91
N GLU A 89 -17.42 1.41 12.87
CA GLU A 89 -18.27 1.74 11.71
C GLU A 89 -18.34 3.25 11.44
N LYS A 90 -18.49 4.06 12.48
CA LYS A 90 -18.48 5.52 12.32
C LYS A 90 -17.13 6.01 11.83
N TRP A 91 -16.03 5.42 12.32
CA TRP A 91 -14.70 5.71 11.80
C TRP A 91 -14.55 5.31 10.33
N ALA A 92 -15.05 4.14 9.92
CA ALA A 92 -15.00 3.73 8.51
C ALA A 92 -15.68 4.76 7.60
N LYS A 93 -16.82 5.33 8.04
CA LYS A 93 -17.52 6.40 7.33
C LYS A 93 -16.70 7.69 7.30
N GLU A 94 -16.25 8.17 8.45
CA GLU A 94 -15.44 9.40 8.57
C GLU A 94 -14.16 9.33 7.71
N LEU A 95 -13.43 8.21 7.76
CA LEU A 95 -12.24 7.95 6.96
C LEU A 95 -12.56 7.99 5.46
N SER A 96 -13.67 7.36 5.06
CA SER A 96 -14.11 7.35 3.66
C SER A 96 -14.51 8.75 3.18
N ASP A 97 -15.26 9.50 4.00
CA ASP A 97 -15.74 10.82 3.63
C ASP A 97 -14.58 11.83 3.57
N PHE A 98 -13.63 11.76 4.49
CA PHE A 98 -12.42 12.57 4.41
C PHE A 98 -11.60 12.28 3.14
N LEU A 99 -11.42 11.02 2.77
CA LEU A 99 -10.75 10.67 1.51
C LEU A 99 -11.48 11.20 0.28
N LYS A 100 -12.82 11.18 0.28
CA LYS A 100 -13.62 11.77 -0.81
C LYS A 100 -13.41 13.28 -0.92
N THR A 101 -13.35 14.00 0.19
CA THR A 101 -13.08 15.46 0.17
C THR A 101 -11.72 15.79 -0.42
N THR A 102 -10.74 14.90 -0.24
CA THR A 102 -9.42 15.02 -0.84
C THR A 102 -9.35 14.55 -2.30
N GLY A 103 -10.48 14.13 -2.88
CA GLY A 103 -10.58 13.66 -4.26
C GLY A 103 -9.99 12.28 -4.51
N TRP A 104 -9.68 11.50 -3.46
CA TRP A 104 -9.23 10.12 -3.61
C TRP A 104 -10.38 9.20 -4.07
N PRO A 105 -10.17 8.25 -4.98
CA PRO A 105 -8.93 7.75 -5.58
C PRO A 105 -8.48 8.47 -6.86
N GLY A 106 -8.86 9.71 -7.05
CA GLY A 106 -8.50 10.55 -8.18
C GLY A 106 -9.44 10.38 -9.39
N LYS A 107 -9.39 11.36 -10.30
CA LYS A 107 -10.09 11.31 -11.59
C LYS A 107 -9.19 10.64 -12.63
N SER A 108 -9.77 9.96 -13.61
CA SER A 108 -9.01 9.40 -14.73
C SER A 108 -8.34 10.52 -15.52
N ALA A 109 -7.03 10.40 -15.75
CA ALA A 109 -6.35 11.27 -16.71
C ALA A 109 -6.88 11.01 -18.13
N PRO A 110 -7.04 12.05 -18.97
CA PRO A 110 -7.36 11.86 -20.39
C PRO A 110 -6.13 11.25 -21.08
N GLY A 111 -6.21 9.99 -21.50
CA GLY A 111 -5.13 9.27 -22.20
C GLY A 111 -5.60 7.92 -22.75
N ASN A 112 -4.86 7.38 -23.72
CA ASN A 112 -5.24 6.18 -24.49
C ASN A 112 -5.28 4.85 -23.71
N ASP A 113 -4.77 4.79 -22.47
CA ASP A 113 -4.77 3.59 -21.60
C ASP A 113 -5.95 3.55 -20.59
N LYS A 114 -7.06 4.19 -20.92
CA LYS A 114 -8.20 4.39 -20.01
C LYS A 114 -8.72 3.10 -19.37
N GLN A 115 -8.75 2.00 -20.11
CA GLN A 115 -9.43 0.77 -19.67
C GLN A 115 -8.62 -0.01 -18.63
N SER A 116 -7.31 -0.11 -18.79
CA SER A 116 -6.41 -0.81 -17.84
C SER A 116 -6.26 -0.08 -16.52
N ILE A 117 -6.04 1.25 -16.56
CA ILE A 117 -5.87 2.08 -15.35
C ILE A 117 -7.19 2.20 -14.59
N LEU A 118 -8.33 2.35 -15.30
CA LEU A 118 -9.67 2.36 -14.70
C LEU A 118 -9.98 1.05 -13.98
N SER A 119 -9.66 -0.08 -14.60
CA SER A 119 -9.85 -1.40 -13.99
C SER A 119 -9.02 -1.56 -12.71
N LYS A 120 -7.73 -1.20 -12.72
CA LYS A 120 -6.85 -1.28 -11.54
C LYS A 120 -7.29 -0.34 -10.42
N ARG A 121 -7.69 0.89 -10.75
CA ARG A 121 -8.22 1.84 -9.77
C ARG A 121 -9.52 1.35 -9.15
N HIS A 122 -10.43 0.84 -9.97
CA HIS A 122 -11.69 0.28 -9.50
C HIS A 122 -11.44 -0.91 -8.56
N GLN A 123 -10.60 -1.86 -8.95
CA GLN A 123 -10.24 -3.00 -8.12
C GLN A 123 -9.59 -2.56 -6.78
N THR A 124 -8.72 -1.55 -6.83
CA THR A 124 -8.10 -0.98 -5.62
C THR A 124 -9.13 -0.33 -4.71
N PHE A 125 -10.12 0.33 -5.28
CA PHE A 125 -11.20 0.97 -4.52
C PHE A 125 -12.15 -0.06 -3.90
N GLU A 126 -12.48 -1.13 -4.62
CA GLU A 126 -13.26 -2.24 -4.05
C GLU A 126 -12.50 -2.93 -2.91
N ALA A 127 -11.19 -3.19 -3.09
CA ALA A 127 -10.36 -3.72 -2.01
C ALA A 127 -10.30 -2.80 -0.78
N TRP A 128 -10.34 -1.48 -0.97
CA TRP A 128 -10.44 -0.52 0.11
C TRP A 128 -11.78 -0.62 0.84
N LYS A 129 -12.90 -0.70 0.12
CA LYS A 129 -14.22 -0.89 0.72
C LYS A 129 -14.29 -2.15 1.58
N ASP A 130 -13.70 -3.25 1.09
CA ASP A 130 -13.62 -4.49 1.87
C ASP A 130 -12.83 -4.30 3.16
N CYS A 131 -11.72 -3.54 3.14
CA CYS A 131 -10.97 -3.22 4.36
C CYS A 131 -11.80 -2.39 5.34
N LEU A 132 -12.59 -1.44 4.84
CA LEU A 132 -13.52 -0.67 5.68
C LEU A 132 -14.63 -1.56 6.27
N ASN A 133 -15.18 -2.49 5.49
CA ASN A 133 -16.18 -3.45 5.98
C ASN A 133 -15.60 -4.35 7.08
N GLN A 134 -14.33 -4.79 6.95
CA GLN A 134 -13.64 -5.51 8.01
C GLN A 134 -13.43 -4.65 9.26
N LEU A 135 -13.15 -3.35 9.11
CA LEU A 135 -13.11 -2.43 10.24
C LEU A 135 -14.48 -2.32 10.91
N CYS A 136 -15.57 -2.24 10.14
CA CYS A 136 -16.95 -2.21 10.69
C CYS A 136 -17.27 -3.47 11.49
N SER A 137 -16.81 -4.65 11.08
CA SER A 137 -17.08 -5.89 11.81
C SER A 137 -16.49 -5.90 13.23
N LEU A 138 -15.48 -5.06 13.50
CA LEU A 138 -14.93 -4.90 14.85
C LEU A 138 -15.91 -4.24 15.84
N ASN A 139 -17.02 -3.67 15.39
CA ASN A 139 -18.06 -3.13 16.27
C ASN A 139 -18.59 -4.15 17.28
N GLN A 140 -18.54 -5.45 16.94
CA GLN A 140 -19.01 -6.52 17.83
C GLN A 140 -18.06 -6.77 19.01
N ILE A 141 -16.81 -6.34 18.89
CA ILE A 141 -15.74 -6.64 19.85
C ILE A 141 -15.26 -5.36 20.54
N LEU A 142 -15.17 -4.26 19.77
CA LEU A 142 -14.63 -2.99 20.23
C LEU A 142 -15.77 -2.00 20.50
N GLY A 143 -15.66 -1.29 21.61
CA GLY A 143 -16.47 -0.10 21.88
C GLY A 143 -15.98 1.13 21.11
N PRO A 144 -16.37 2.35 21.53
CA PRO A 144 -15.86 3.58 20.94
C PRO A 144 -14.36 3.72 21.15
N ILE A 145 -13.61 3.81 20.05
CA ILE A 145 -12.15 3.91 20.01
C ILE A 145 -11.70 5.29 19.48
N PRO A 146 -10.51 5.77 19.83
CA PRO A 146 -9.95 6.98 19.27
C PRO A 146 -9.49 6.78 17.83
N ARG A 147 -9.36 7.88 17.06
CA ARG A 147 -8.94 7.89 15.65
C ARG A 147 -7.67 7.08 15.38
N LEU A 148 -6.64 7.25 16.22
CA LEU A 148 -5.36 6.57 16.02
C LEU A 148 -5.51 5.05 16.11
N GLU A 149 -6.31 4.56 17.02
CA GLU A 149 -6.57 3.13 17.18
C GLU A 149 -7.34 2.58 15.97
N ALA A 150 -8.37 3.30 15.50
CA ALA A 150 -9.08 2.94 14.27
C ALA A 150 -8.14 2.88 13.05
N LEU A 151 -7.19 3.82 12.92
CA LEU A 151 -6.18 3.81 11.87
C LEU A 151 -5.18 2.65 12.00
N ASN A 152 -4.81 2.28 13.23
CA ASN A 152 -3.94 1.14 13.47
C ASN A 152 -4.62 -0.17 13.04
N HIS A 153 -5.89 -0.38 13.42
CA HIS A 153 -6.68 -1.52 12.97
C HIS A 153 -6.80 -1.57 11.45
N LEU A 154 -7.16 -0.45 10.82
CA LEU A 154 -7.28 -0.37 9.37
C LEU A 154 -5.95 -0.62 8.67
N THR A 155 -4.84 -0.13 9.22
CA THR A 155 -3.49 -0.39 8.69
C THR A 155 -3.14 -1.86 8.78
N HIS A 156 -3.46 -2.52 9.88
CA HIS A 156 -3.27 -3.96 10.04
C HIS A 156 -4.11 -4.77 9.04
N ILE A 157 -5.39 -4.45 8.90
CA ILE A 157 -6.29 -5.07 7.93
C ILE A 157 -5.73 -4.94 6.50
N THR A 158 -5.31 -3.73 6.12
CA THR A 158 -4.79 -3.48 4.77
C THR A 158 -3.45 -4.15 4.48
N ARG A 159 -2.58 -4.31 5.47
CA ARG A 159 -1.29 -5.01 5.32
C ARG A 159 -1.47 -6.50 5.12
N ASN A 160 -2.48 -7.09 5.77
CA ASN A 160 -2.74 -8.52 5.69
C ASN A 160 -3.65 -8.89 4.51
N LYS A 161 -4.20 -7.91 3.79
CA LYS A 161 -5.04 -8.17 2.63
C LYS A 161 -4.19 -8.54 1.42
N LEU A 162 -4.30 -9.78 0.98
CA LEU A 162 -3.78 -10.20 -0.32
C LEU A 162 -4.56 -9.47 -1.42
N PHE A 163 -3.87 -8.68 -2.21
CA PHE A 163 -4.44 -7.97 -3.34
C PHE A 163 -3.75 -8.40 -4.63
N GLN A 164 -4.45 -9.20 -5.41
CA GLN A 164 -4.05 -9.56 -6.77
C GLN A 164 -4.98 -8.85 -7.75
N THR A 165 -4.41 -8.08 -8.67
CA THR A 165 -5.17 -7.49 -9.76
C THR A 165 -5.62 -8.59 -10.72
N LYS A 166 -6.91 -8.60 -11.06
CA LYS A 166 -7.39 -9.46 -12.13
C LYS A 166 -6.73 -9.04 -13.43
N THR A 167 -5.96 -9.94 -14.02
CA THR A 167 -5.32 -9.76 -15.32
C THR A 167 -6.08 -10.54 -16.39
N PRO A 168 -6.06 -10.11 -17.66
CA PRO A 168 -6.61 -10.90 -18.76
C PRO A 168 -5.94 -12.28 -18.85
N GLU A 169 -6.67 -13.28 -19.32
CA GLU A 169 -6.21 -14.68 -19.41
C GLU A 169 -4.95 -14.87 -20.28
N HIS A 170 -4.66 -13.95 -21.18
CA HIS A 170 -3.50 -14.00 -22.10
C HIS A 170 -2.32 -13.11 -21.66
N SER A 171 -2.27 -12.71 -20.42
CA SER A 171 -1.15 -11.92 -19.92
C SER A 171 0.06 -12.80 -19.59
N ILE A 172 1.27 -12.26 -19.79
CA ILE A 172 2.50 -12.88 -19.31
C ILE A 172 2.38 -13.10 -17.80
N GLN A 173 2.55 -14.36 -17.37
CA GLN A 173 2.49 -14.71 -15.96
C GLN A 173 3.91 -14.80 -15.39
N VAL A 174 4.11 -14.21 -14.23
CA VAL A 174 5.33 -14.36 -13.42
C VAL A 174 4.94 -15.13 -12.18
N ILE A 175 5.42 -16.36 -12.09
CA ILE A 175 5.03 -17.30 -11.04
C ILE A 175 6.27 -17.94 -10.40
N GLY A 176 6.15 -18.41 -9.19
CA GLY A 176 7.20 -19.15 -8.52
C GLY A 176 7.27 -20.62 -8.99
N LEU A 177 8.36 -21.28 -8.66
CA LEU A 177 8.60 -22.67 -9.06
C LEU A 177 7.53 -23.63 -8.52
N LEU A 178 7.09 -23.41 -7.28
CA LEU A 178 6.05 -24.25 -6.66
C LEU A 178 4.68 -24.04 -7.31
N GLU A 179 4.34 -22.80 -7.62
CA GLU A 179 3.08 -22.43 -8.26
C GLU A 179 3.01 -22.91 -9.72
N SER A 180 4.16 -23.05 -10.39
CA SER A 180 4.24 -23.52 -11.77
C SER A 180 4.09 -25.04 -11.90
N SER A 181 4.23 -25.77 -10.81
CA SER A 181 4.18 -27.26 -10.81
C SER A 181 2.84 -27.76 -11.34
N GLY A 182 2.88 -28.61 -12.36
CA GLY A 182 1.71 -29.17 -13.02
C GLY A 182 0.99 -28.25 -14.00
N MET A 183 1.48 -27.03 -14.23
CA MET A 183 0.96 -26.12 -15.25
C MET A 183 1.61 -26.39 -16.61
N GLN A 184 0.84 -26.23 -17.69
CA GLN A 184 1.34 -26.29 -19.07
C GLN A 184 1.48 -24.87 -19.62
N PHE A 185 2.60 -24.62 -20.31
CA PHE A 185 2.92 -23.32 -20.90
C PHE A 185 3.28 -23.51 -22.38
N ASP A 186 2.80 -22.62 -23.24
CA ASP A 186 3.23 -22.57 -24.64
C ASP A 186 4.68 -22.11 -24.76
N HIS A 187 5.05 -21.13 -23.92
CA HIS A 187 6.41 -20.59 -23.82
C HIS A 187 6.78 -20.37 -22.37
N LEU A 188 7.95 -20.86 -21.96
CA LEU A 188 8.44 -20.73 -20.59
C LEU A 188 9.81 -20.06 -20.57
N TRP A 189 9.95 -19.04 -19.74
CA TRP A 189 11.22 -18.41 -19.46
C TRP A 189 11.58 -18.65 -18.00
N VAL A 190 12.59 -19.50 -17.77
CA VAL A 190 13.05 -19.82 -16.40
C VAL A 190 14.21 -18.91 -16.03
N MET A 191 14.12 -18.25 -14.89
CA MET A 191 15.15 -17.34 -14.36
C MET A 191 15.69 -17.88 -13.03
N GLY A 192 16.95 -17.55 -12.73
CA GLY A 192 17.56 -17.93 -11.45
C GLY A 192 18.08 -19.37 -11.40
N CYS A 193 18.38 -19.98 -12.56
CA CYS A 193 18.93 -21.35 -12.65
C CYS A 193 20.44 -21.41 -12.33
N GLN A 194 20.92 -20.58 -11.41
CA GLN A 194 22.30 -20.65 -10.94
C GLN A 194 22.48 -21.81 -9.95
N SER A 195 23.69 -22.35 -9.86
CA SER A 195 24.00 -23.55 -9.06
C SER A 195 23.69 -23.42 -7.55
N GLU A 196 23.56 -22.21 -7.04
CA GLU A 196 23.21 -21.95 -5.64
C GLU A 196 21.70 -21.84 -5.40
N ALA A 197 20.91 -21.67 -6.47
CA ALA A 197 19.47 -21.47 -6.39
C ALA A 197 18.68 -22.71 -6.82
N LEU A 198 19.20 -23.49 -7.80
CA LEU A 198 18.53 -24.67 -8.32
C LEU A 198 19.55 -25.78 -8.64
N PRO A 199 19.54 -26.92 -7.91
CA PRO A 199 18.71 -27.20 -6.73
C PRO A 199 19.04 -26.32 -5.53
N ALA A 200 18.04 -26.05 -4.70
CA ALA A 200 18.24 -25.25 -3.49
C ALA A 200 19.13 -26.00 -2.48
N HIS A 201 19.94 -25.26 -1.74
CA HIS A 201 20.69 -25.87 -0.63
C HIS A 201 19.75 -26.44 0.44
N PRO A 202 20.06 -27.65 0.95
CA PRO A 202 19.26 -28.20 2.03
C PRO A 202 19.37 -27.34 3.29
N GLU A 203 18.23 -27.00 3.88
CA GLU A 203 18.12 -26.29 5.15
C GLU A 203 17.37 -27.18 6.15
N PRO A 204 18.02 -28.22 6.71
CA PRO A 204 17.35 -29.15 7.58
C PRO A 204 16.96 -28.51 8.90
N ASN A 205 15.74 -28.79 9.36
CA ASN A 205 15.29 -28.34 10.66
C ASN A 205 16.16 -28.99 11.77
N PRO A 206 16.86 -28.21 12.61
CA PRO A 206 17.78 -28.73 13.62
C PRO A 206 17.09 -29.51 14.74
N PHE A 207 15.78 -29.34 14.94
CA PHE A 207 15.01 -30.02 15.95
C PHE A 207 14.52 -31.43 15.52
N ILE A 208 14.72 -31.79 14.24
CA ILE A 208 14.32 -33.11 13.73
C ILE A 208 15.57 -33.99 13.55
N PRO A 209 15.66 -35.14 14.23
CA PRO A 209 16.80 -36.06 14.10
C PRO A 209 17.03 -36.50 12.65
N TYR A 210 18.29 -36.65 12.27
CA TYR A 210 18.71 -37.05 10.92
C TYR A 210 18.01 -38.31 10.40
N GLU A 211 17.89 -39.33 11.25
CA GLU A 211 17.24 -40.59 10.91
C GLU A 211 15.78 -40.43 10.52
N ILE A 212 15.06 -39.57 11.25
CA ILE A 212 13.66 -39.27 10.96
C ILE A 212 13.55 -38.48 9.65
N ARG A 213 14.43 -37.49 9.44
CA ARG A 213 14.46 -36.70 8.21
C ARG A 213 14.66 -37.57 6.96
N ASN A 214 15.56 -38.54 7.03
CA ASN A 214 15.84 -39.48 5.93
C ASN A 214 14.71 -40.47 5.72
N LYS A 215 14.24 -41.08 6.81
CA LYS A 215 13.17 -42.09 6.75
C LYS A 215 11.89 -41.57 6.11
N TYR A 216 11.50 -40.36 6.45
CA TYR A 216 10.26 -39.73 5.94
C TYR A 216 10.49 -38.76 4.78
N SER A 217 11.69 -38.69 4.27
CA SER A 217 12.03 -37.81 3.15
C SER A 217 11.49 -36.39 3.33
N ILE A 218 11.76 -35.78 4.48
CA ILE A 218 11.25 -34.42 4.82
C ILE A 218 11.81 -33.39 3.85
N PRO A 219 11.02 -32.40 3.36
CA PRO A 219 11.50 -31.31 2.51
C PRO A 219 12.72 -30.60 3.08
N ARG A 220 13.63 -30.17 2.23
CA ARG A 220 14.89 -29.49 2.57
C ARG A 220 15.84 -30.30 3.48
N SER A 221 15.67 -31.62 3.53
CA SER A 221 16.42 -32.46 4.46
C SER A 221 17.77 -32.95 3.93
N ASN A 222 17.90 -33.18 2.62
CA ASN A 222 19.11 -33.65 2.00
C ASN A 222 19.23 -33.22 0.52
N PRO A 223 20.48 -33.19 -0.04
CA PRO A 223 20.72 -32.73 -1.43
C PRO A 223 20.02 -33.57 -2.49
N GLN A 224 19.93 -34.88 -2.30
CA GLN A 224 19.33 -35.82 -3.28
C GLN A 224 17.84 -35.51 -3.48
N ARG A 225 17.17 -35.12 -2.42
CA ARG A 225 15.76 -34.76 -2.50
C ARG A 225 15.59 -33.40 -3.23
N GLU A 226 16.42 -32.41 -2.92
CA GLU A 226 16.33 -31.12 -3.60
C GLU A 226 16.66 -31.26 -5.10
N LEU A 227 17.57 -32.14 -5.46
CA LEU A 227 17.85 -32.48 -6.85
C LEU A 227 16.63 -33.09 -7.55
N LYS A 228 15.99 -34.11 -6.93
CA LYS A 228 14.75 -34.72 -7.47
C LYS A 228 13.59 -33.74 -7.63
N PHE A 229 13.59 -32.68 -6.85
CA PHE A 229 12.56 -31.65 -6.94
C PHE A 229 12.86 -30.64 -8.08
N ALA A 230 14.14 -30.54 -8.48
CA ALA A 230 14.58 -29.67 -9.55
C ALA A 230 14.50 -30.34 -10.95
N ASP A 231 14.47 -31.68 -11.02
CA ASP A 231 14.25 -32.49 -12.22
C ASP A 231 12.77 -32.53 -12.62
#